data_e2cd5068487a2ed77a45e9e7ef3f6658
#
_entry.id   e2cd5068487a2ed77a45e9e7ef3f6658
#
_cell.length_a   1.000
_cell.length_b   1.000
_cell.length_c   1.000
_cell.angle_alpha   90.00
_cell.angle_beta   90.00
_cell.angle_gamma   90.00
#
_symmetry.space_group_name_H-M   'P 1'
#
loop_
_entity.id
_entity.type
_entity.pdbx_description
1 polymer ?
#
loop_
_entity_poly.entity_id
_entity_poly.type
_entity_poly.pdbx_seq_one_letter_code
_entity_poly.pdbx_strand_id
1 'polypeptide(L)'
;MKFFWFAILIGFIWIGCEQPEAQKVFTGDKQFRTTDPSRIRFHNVRSVYYYRERAKHTKMDIYKLRKFEMTKKHPVLIPVIINNWMKDEAYLFFENNLYPYFTDTITIKYQQQTDSTTTEGFYELPLRNKKYQYEFGGQLFESLTRGDKLFLKNSKQEFVPIYDNPKDKAAFITTIKDYYRLTEVY
;
A
#
# COMPACT_ATOMS: atom_id res chain seq x y z
N MET A 1 -56.83 22.43 -20.78
CA MET A 1 -56.40 21.23 -20.04
C MET A 1 -55.39 20.41 -20.84
N LYS A 2 -54.15 20.87 -21.03
CA LYS A 2 -53.08 20.10 -21.73
C LYS A 2 -51.68 20.61 -21.33
N PHE A 3 -51.40 20.93 -20.05
CA PHE A 3 -50.08 21.45 -19.62
C PHE A 3 -49.60 20.84 -18.29
N PHE A 4 -50.11 19.69 -17.86
CA PHE A 4 -49.78 19.13 -16.54
C PHE A 4 -48.95 17.83 -16.58
N TRP A 5 -48.48 17.40 -17.75
CA TRP A 5 -47.77 16.10 -17.93
C TRP A 5 -46.25 16.21 -18.19
N PHE A 6 -45.68 17.43 -18.14
CA PHE A 6 -44.24 17.62 -18.44
C PHE A 6 -43.35 17.83 -17.23
N ALA A 7 -43.95 17.87 -16.02
CA ALA A 7 -43.20 18.21 -14.78
C ALA A 7 -42.70 16.95 -13.97
N ILE A 8 -43.01 15.73 -14.38
CA ILE A 8 -42.67 14.52 -13.61
C ILE A 8 -41.36 13.82 -14.10
N LEU A 9 -40.74 14.29 -15.15
CA LEU A 9 -39.62 13.57 -15.79
C LEU A 9 -38.22 14.09 -15.45
N ILE A 10 -38.07 15.05 -14.52
CA ILE A 10 -36.77 15.66 -14.13
C ILE A 10 -36.31 15.24 -12.71
N GLY A 11 -37.07 14.40 -12.01
CA GLY A 11 -36.81 14.04 -10.61
C GLY A 11 -35.88 12.85 -10.36
N PHE A 12 -35.28 12.19 -11.38
CA PHE A 12 -34.62 10.87 -11.18
C PHE A 12 -33.13 10.79 -11.53
N ILE A 13 -32.37 11.87 -11.46
CA ILE A 13 -30.93 11.83 -11.82
C ILE A 13 -30.03 12.23 -10.64
N TRP A 14 -30.39 11.88 -9.41
CA TRP A 14 -29.48 12.02 -8.26
C TRP A 14 -29.47 10.74 -7.41
N ILE A 15 -29.33 9.58 -8.05
CA ILE A 15 -28.81 8.42 -7.36
C ILE A 15 -27.30 8.49 -7.55
N GLY A 16 -26.62 9.26 -6.71
CA GLY A 16 -25.18 9.21 -6.58
C GLY A 16 -24.80 7.77 -6.24
N CYS A 17 -23.97 7.15 -7.07
CA CYS A 17 -23.26 5.93 -6.71
C CYS A 17 -22.39 6.26 -5.49
N GLU A 18 -22.91 6.07 -4.28
CA GLU A 18 -22.06 5.88 -3.11
C GLU A 18 -21.21 4.64 -3.42
N GLN A 19 -19.92 4.87 -3.62
CA GLN A 19 -18.97 3.76 -3.67
C GLN A 19 -19.05 3.07 -2.31
N PRO A 20 -19.38 1.77 -2.25
CA PRO A 20 -19.40 1.08 -0.97
C PRO A 20 -18.01 1.16 -0.37
N GLU A 21 -17.90 1.72 0.85
CA GLU A 21 -16.69 1.61 1.65
C GLU A 21 -16.30 0.13 1.69
N ALA A 22 -15.12 -0.18 1.16
CA ALA A 22 -14.65 -1.54 1.06
C ALA A 22 -14.46 -2.10 2.48
N GLN A 23 -15.42 -2.86 2.94
CA GLN A 23 -15.28 -3.65 4.16
C GLN A 23 -14.07 -4.57 4.01
N LYS A 24 -13.08 -4.39 4.88
CA LYS A 24 -11.94 -5.31 4.99
C LYS A 24 -12.43 -6.68 5.41
N VAL A 25 -12.67 -7.54 4.44
CA VAL A 25 -12.89 -8.96 4.70
C VAL A 25 -11.52 -9.63 4.79
N PHE A 26 -11.01 -9.77 6.01
CA PHE A 26 -9.85 -10.60 6.30
C PHE A 26 -10.21 -12.07 6.11
N THR A 27 -10.01 -12.60 4.93
CA THR A 27 -10.28 -14.02 4.64
C THR A 27 -8.98 -14.75 4.32
N GLY A 28 -8.27 -15.19 5.37
CA GLY A 28 -7.19 -16.18 5.30
C GLY A 28 -6.16 -15.97 4.18
N ASP A 29 -5.79 -17.02 3.48
CA ASP A 29 -4.76 -16.99 2.40
C ASP A 29 -5.19 -16.24 1.13
N LYS A 30 -6.45 -15.83 1.00
CA LYS A 30 -6.95 -15.06 -0.15
C LYS A 30 -6.20 -13.75 -0.37
N GLN A 31 -5.68 -13.14 0.70
CA GLN A 31 -4.92 -11.88 0.67
C GLN A 31 -3.62 -11.95 -0.15
N PHE A 32 -3.16 -13.14 -0.49
CA PHE A 32 -1.95 -13.35 -1.30
C PHE A 32 -2.27 -13.91 -2.69
N ARG A 33 -3.50 -14.34 -2.93
CA ARG A 33 -3.87 -15.01 -4.16
C ARG A 33 -4.03 -14.00 -5.30
N THR A 34 -3.46 -14.33 -6.45
CA THR A 34 -3.69 -13.59 -7.69
C THR A 34 -4.52 -14.41 -8.65
N THR A 35 -5.24 -13.74 -9.55
CA THR A 35 -5.98 -14.37 -10.64
C THR A 35 -5.36 -13.98 -11.99
N ASP A 36 -5.66 -14.71 -13.06
CA ASP A 36 -5.20 -14.33 -14.39
C ASP A 36 -5.67 -12.94 -14.80
N PRO A 37 -6.93 -12.55 -14.60
CA PRO A 37 -7.41 -11.20 -14.90
C PRO A 37 -6.66 -10.13 -14.10
N SER A 38 -6.43 -10.33 -12.80
CA SER A 38 -5.73 -9.35 -11.97
C SER A 38 -4.27 -9.19 -12.38
N ARG A 39 -3.58 -10.27 -12.72
CA ARG A 39 -2.21 -10.26 -13.24
C ARG A 39 -2.10 -9.58 -14.60
N ILE A 40 -2.99 -9.92 -15.53
CA ILE A 40 -3.02 -9.28 -16.87
C ILE A 40 -3.27 -7.79 -16.73
N ARG A 41 -4.24 -7.38 -15.90
CA ARG A 41 -4.51 -5.97 -15.63
C ARG A 41 -3.30 -5.27 -15.03
N PHE A 42 -2.69 -5.85 -14.00
CA PHE A 42 -1.49 -5.26 -13.39
C PHE A 42 -0.36 -5.12 -14.41
N HIS A 43 -0.10 -6.19 -15.18
CA HIS A 43 0.94 -6.18 -16.20
C HIS A 43 0.71 -5.10 -17.27
N ASN A 44 -0.49 -5.00 -17.80
CA ASN A 44 -0.79 -4.10 -18.93
C ASN A 44 -0.96 -2.63 -18.50
N VAL A 45 -1.45 -2.38 -17.27
CA VAL A 45 -1.84 -1.01 -16.85
C VAL A 45 -0.88 -0.44 -15.82
N ARG A 46 -0.33 -1.27 -14.92
CA ARG A 46 0.44 -0.78 -13.77
C ARG A 46 1.92 -1.03 -13.86
N SER A 47 2.36 -2.16 -14.43
CA SER A 47 3.78 -2.55 -14.45
C SER A 47 4.69 -1.52 -15.13
N VAL A 48 4.18 -0.71 -16.06
CA VAL A 48 4.94 0.37 -16.74
C VAL A 48 5.46 1.44 -15.79
N TYR A 49 4.83 1.61 -14.62
CA TYR A 49 5.25 2.56 -13.59
C TYR A 49 6.27 1.98 -12.60
N TYR A 50 6.62 0.71 -12.77
CA TYR A 50 7.53 -0.02 -11.88
C TYR A 50 8.84 -0.37 -12.58
N TYR A 51 9.91 -0.43 -11.81
CA TYR A 51 11.07 -1.21 -12.18
C TYR A 51 10.72 -2.66 -11.95
N ARG A 52 10.89 -3.49 -12.97
CA ARG A 52 10.68 -4.93 -12.88
C ARG A 52 12.03 -5.63 -12.89
N GLU A 53 12.27 -6.42 -11.89
CA GLU A 53 13.42 -7.32 -11.81
C GLU A 53 12.91 -8.76 -11.75
N ARG A 54 13.49 -9.63 -12.54
CA ARG A 54 13.22 -11.07 -12.45
C ARG A 54 14.28 -11.70 -11.55
N ALA A 55 13.86 -12.24 -10.41
CA ALA A 55 14.79 -12.91 -9.50
C ALA A 55 15.42 -14.12 -10.20
N LYS A 56 16.75 -14.13 -10.24
CA LYS A 56 17.52 -15.23 -10.81
C LYS A 56 17.17 -16.52 -10.06
N HIS A 57 16.97 -17.62 -10.80
CA HIS A 57 16.64 -18.93 -10.24
C HIS A 57 15.27 -19.08 -9.57
N THR A 58 14.46 -18.06 -9.58
CA THR A 58 13.06 -18.13 -9.09
C THR A 58 12.11 -17.65 -10.18
N LYS A 59 10.88 -18.12 -10.14
CA LYS A 59 9.82 -17.64 -11.07
C LYS A 59 9.05 -16.50 -10.42
N MET A 60 9.79 -15.51 -9.93
CA MET A 60 9.25 -14.35 -9.23
C MET A 60 9.64 -13.07 -9.97
N ASP A 61 8.68 -12.21 -10.15
CA ASP A 61 8.90 -10.85 -10.61
C ASP A 61 8.79 -9.88 -9.42
N ILE A 62 9.80 -9.02 -9.29
CA ILE A 62 9.92 -8.02 -8.23
C ILE A 62 9.61 -6.66 -8.84
N TYR A 63 8.66 -5.93 -8.26
CA TYR A 63 8.20 -4.64 -8.75
C TYR A 63 8.44 -3.54 -7.71
N LYS A 64 9.22 -2.52 -8.09
CA LYS A 64 9.50 -1.32 -7.29
C LYS A 64 8.95 -0.10 -8.02
N LEU A 65 8.08 0.68 -7.38
CA LEU A 65 7.48 1.85 -8.01
C LEU A 65 8.56 2.90 -8.32
N ARG A 66 8.62 3.36 -9.57
CA ARG A 66 9.63 4.35 -10.07
C ARG A 66 9.52 5.71 -9.38
N LYS A 67 8.36 6.03 -8.80
CA LYS A 67 8.12 7.30 -8.11
C LYS A 67 8.84 7.44 -6.77
N PHE A 68 9.36 6.34 -6.20
CA PHE A 68 10.21 6.46 -5.04
C PHE A 68 11.50 7.14 -5.44
N GLU A 69 11.80 8.25 -4.79
CA GLU A 69 13.07 8.92 -4.99
C GLU A 69 14.17 8.06 -4.35
N MET A 70 14.97 7.42 -5.22
CA MET A 70 16.07 6.55 -4.78
C MET A 70 17.26 7.35 -4.25
N THR A 71 17.05 8.64 -3.92
CA THR A 71 18.10 9.47 -3.35
C THR A 71 18.30 9.12 -1.88
N LYS A 72 19.56 8.92 -1.48
CA LYS A 72 19.95 8.67 -0.09
C LYS A 72 19.88 9.93 0.81
N LYS A 73 19.01 10.89 0.50
CA LYS A 73 18.93 12.16 1.23
C LYS A 73 18.09 12.07 2.50
N HIS A 74 17.09 11.23 2.51
CA HIS A 74 16.19 11.03 3.65
C HIS A 74 15.76 9.57 3.72
N PRO A 75 15.43 9.04 4.90
CA PRO A 75 15.00 7.66 5.06
C PRO A 75 13.61 7.47 4.47
N VAL A 76 13.43 6.38 3.74
CA VAL A 76 12.13 5.95 3.24
C VAL A 76 12.04 4.43 3.26
N LEU A 77 10.92 3.91 3.68
CA LEU A 77 10.61 2.49 3.61
C LEU A 77 9.84 2.22 2.31
N ILE A 78 10.42 1.43 1.43
CA ILE A 78 9.91 1.20 0.07
C ILE A 78 9.12 -0.12 0.05
N PRO A 79 7.80 -0.10 -0.16
CA PRO A 79 7.04 -1.31 -0.39
C PRO A 79 7.37 -1.87 -1.79
N VAL A 80 7.68 -3.15 -1.83
CA VAL A 80 8.02 -3.92 -3.03
C VAL A 80 6.95 -4.98 -3.22
N ILE A 81 6.40 -5.10 -4.43
CA ILE A 81 5.47 -6.16 -4.78
C ILE A 81 6.27 -7.31 -5.38
N ILE A 82 6.14 -8.49 -4.79
CA ILE A 82 6.72 -9.73 -5.31
C ILE A 82 5.57 -10.58 -5.85
N ASN A 83 5.60 -10.87 -7.16
CA ASN A 83 4.63 -11.71 -7.84
C ASN A 83 5.25 -13.08 -8.15
N ASN A 84 4.77 -14.10 -7.45
CA ASN A 84 5.11 -15.50 -7.70
C ASN A 84 4.05 -16.12 -8.63
N TRP A 85 4.24 -15.94 -9.94
CA TRP A 85 3.29 -16.38 -10.93
C TRP A 85 3.16 -17.92 -11.08
N MET A 86 4.09 -18.70 -10.48
CA MET A 86 3.98 -20.16 -10.42
C MET A 86 3.00 -20.65 -9.36
N LYS A 87 2.80 -19.86 -8.32
CA LYS A 87 1.90 -20.20 -7.20
C LYS A 87 0.61 -19.39 -7.21
N ASP A 88 0.43 -18.53 -8.22
CA ASP A 88 -0.67 -17.56 -8.27
C ASP A 88 -0.75 -16.73 -6.99
N GLU A 89 0.42 -16.29 -6.50
CA GLU A 89 0.54 -15.50 -5.28
C GLU A 89 1.30 -14.20 -5.53
N ALA A 90 0.91 -13.14 -4.83
CA ALA A 90 1.72 -11.95 -4.68
C ALA A 90 1.83 -11.60 -3.19
N TYR A 91 2.93 -10.97 -2.81
CA TYR A 91 3.15 -10.52 -1.44
C TYR A 91 4.00 -9.25 -1.39
N LEU A 92 3.87 -8.54 -0.28
CA LEU A 92 4.66 -7.35 0.00
C LEU A 92 5.99 -7.73 0.64
N PHE A 93 6.98 -6.90 0.36
CA PHE A 93 8.24 -6.85 1.05
C PHE A 93 8.64 -5.38 1.27
N PHE A 94 9.34 -5.06 2.35
CA PHE A 94 9.77 -3.70 2.63
C PHE A 94 11.27 -3.58 2.59
N GLU A 95 11.77 -2.61 1.80
CA GLU A 95 13.18 -2.24 1.71
C GLU A 95 13.38 -0.84 2.29
N ASN A 96 14.54 -0.62 2.88
CA ASN A 96 14.96 0.72 3.30
C ASN A 96 16.07 1.22 2.36
N ASN A 97 15.97 2.47 1.95
CA ASN A 97 16.96 3.07 1.06
C ASN A 97 18.30 3.43 1.72
N LEU A 98 18.32 3.63 3.05
CA LEU A 98 19.54 4.00 3.79
C LEU A 98 20.27 2.82 4.42
N TYR A 99 19.53 1.78 4.77
CA TYR A 99 20.04 0.62 5.48
C TYR A 99 19.64 -0.64 4.73
N PRO A 100 20.46 -1.11 3.77
CA PRO A 100 20.10 -2.23 2.88
C PRO A 100 19.89 -3.56 3.62
N TYR A 101 20.33 -3.65 4.87
CA TYR A 101 20.23 -4.86 5.67
C TYR A 101 19.62 -4.54 7.04
N PHE A 102 18.32 -4.79 7.17
CA PHE A 102 17.75 -4.96 8.50
C PHE A 102 18.17 -6.35 8.99
N THR A 103 18.97 -6.39 10.03
CA THR A 103 19.31 -7.65 10.72
C THR A 103 18.19 -8.09 11.67
N ASP A 104 17.36 -7.12 12.08
CA ASP A 104 16.35 -7.27 13.13
C ASP A 104 14.97 -6.77 12.69
N THR A 105 14.07 -6.62 13.64
CA THR A 105 12.71 -6.10 13.48
C THR A 105 12.73 -4.63 12.99
N ILE A 106 11.90 -4.31 12.00
CA ILE A 106 11.63 -2.91 11.63
C ILE A 106 10.62 -2.35 12.61
N THR A 107 10.97 -1.26 13.28
CA THR A 107 10.07 -0.55 14.21
C THR A 107 9.72 0.82 13.65
N ILE A 108 8.42 1.11 13.55
CA ILE A 108 7.86 2.41 13.17
C ILE A 108 7.08 2.97 14.35
N LYS A 109 7.42 4.18 14.78
CA LYS A 109 6.58 4.95 15.69
C LYS A 109 5.59 5.78 14.87
N TYR A 110 4.31 5.76 15.24
CA TYR A 110 3.32 6.67 14.67
C TYR A 110 2.89 7.71 15.69
N GLN A 111 2.55 8.91 15.20
CA GLN A 111 1.95 9.99 15.97
C GLN A 111 0.67 10.43 15.26
N GLN A 112 -0.44 10.19 15.90
CA GLN A 112 -1.76 10.65 15.47
C GLN A 112 -2.10 11.92 16.23
N GLN A 113 -2.32 13.00 15.50
CA GLN A 113 -2.74 14.28 16.08
C GLN A 113 -4.26 14.44 15.87
N THR A 114 -4.99 14.53 16.97
CA THR A 114 -6.40 14.98 17.04
C THR A 114 -6.43 16.39 17.62
N ASP A 115 -7.54 17.10 17.48
CA ASP A 115 -7.67 18.53 17.84
C ASP A 115 -7.16 18.89 19.25
N SER A 116 -7.18 17.95 20.19
CA SER A 116 -6.80 18.19 21.60
C SER A 116 -5.75 17.22 22.15
N THR A 117 -5.42 16.14 21.43
CA THR A 117 -4.52 15.09 21.96
C THR A 117 -3.58 14.56 20.88
N THR A 118 -2.38 14.16 21.31
CA THR A 118 -1.46 13.41 20.48
C THR A 118 -1.38 11.98 21.02
N THR A 119 -1.76 11.02 20.19
CA THR A 119 -1.63 9.59 20.51
C THR A 119 -0.42 9.03 19.78
N GLU A 120 0.41 8.26 20.48
CA GLU A 120 1.58 7.62 19.92
C GLU A 120 1.50 6.10 20.11
N GLY A 121 2.11 5.35 19.19
CA GLY A 121 2.26 3.92 19.29
C GLY A 121 3.30 3.40 18.32
N PHE A 122 3.43 2.07 18.26
CA PHE A 122 4.46 1.42 17.46
C PHE A 122 3.85 0.33 16.58
N TYR A 123 4.43 0.21 15.38
CA TYR A 123 4.24 -0.92 14.48
C TYR A 123 5.57 -1.66 14.39
N GLU A 124 5.54 -2.96 14.49
CA GLU A 124 6.72 -3.81 14.42
C GLU A 124 6.57 -4.84 13.31
N LEU A 125 7.59 -4.96 12.48
CA LEU A 125 7.68 -5.97 11.45
C LEU A 125 8.81 -6.93 11.79
N PRO A 126 8.51 -8.12 12.33
CA PRO A 126 9.48 -9.20 12.41
C PRO A 126 9.81 -9.69 10.99
N LEU A 127 11.10 -9.66 10.63
CA LEU A 127 11.54 -10.04 9.30
C LEU A 127 11.25 -11.53 9.03
N ARG A 128 10.69 -11.86 7.86
CA ARG A 128 10.57 -13.17 7.20
C ARG A 128 9.19 -13.78 7.00
N ASN A 129 8.09 -13.19 7.45
CA ASN A 129 6.77 -13.78 7.23
C ASN A 129 5.91 -12.90 6.33
N LYS A 130 5.39 -13.45 5.20
CA LYS A 130 4.52 -12.73 4.26
C LYS A 130 3.26 -12.16 4.92
N LYS A 131 2.73 -12.82 5.96
CA LYS A 131 1.56 -12.36 6.71
C LYS A 131 1.87 -11.09 7.50
N TYR A 132 2.98 -11.07 8.23
CA TYR A 132 3.41 -9.87 8.97
C TYR A 132 3.73 -8.70 8.03
N GLN A 133 4.32 -8.97 6.86
CA GLN A 133 4.55 -7.94 5.85
C GLN A 133 3.23 -7.31 5.36
N TYR A 134 2.22 -8.14 5.14
CA TYR A 134 0.89 -7.68 4.74
C TYR A 134 0.21 -6.84 5.82
N GLU A 135 0.17 -7.32 7.07
CA GLU A 135 -0.43 -6.64 8.21
C GLU A 135 0.25 -5.30 8.47
N PHE A 136 1.58 -5.29 8.47
CA PHE A 136 2.39 -4.09 8.64
C PHE A 136 2.13 -3.07 7.52
N GLY A 137 2.08 -3.52 6.27
CA GLY A 137 1.74 -2.66 5.13
C GLY A 137 0.36 -2.03 5.26
N GLY A 138 -0.62 -2.78 5.75
CA GLY A 138 -1.97 -2.31 6.05
C GLY A 138 -1.99 -1.24 7.14
N GLN A 139 -1.28 -1.48 8.25
CA GLN A 139 -1.16 -0.53 9.36
C GLN A 139 -0.56 0.80 8.91
N LEU A 140 0.55 0.76 8.15
CA LEU A 140 1.18 1.96 7.61
C LEU A 140 0.27 2.69 6.60
N PHE A 141 -0.44 1.93 5.76
CA PHE A 141 -1.37 2.49 4.79
C PHE A 141 -2.51 3.25 5.49
N GLU A 142 -3.09 2.68 6.54
CA GLU A 142 -4.14 3.31 7.34
C GLU A 142 -3.63 4.57 8.03
N SER A 143 -2.48 4.51 8.71
CA SER A 143 -1.86 5.66 9.35
C SER A 143 -1.58 6.79 8.37
N LEU A 144 -0.98 6.49 7.21
CA LEU A 144 -0.69 7.51 6.20
C LEU A 144 -1.97 8.09 5.59
N THR A 145 -3.00 7.28 5.40
CA THR A 145 -4.29 7.75 4.88
C THR A 145 -5.00 8.65 5.89
N ARG A 146 -4.91 8.34 7.17
CA ARG A 146 -5.43 9.13 8.28
C ARG A 146 -4.67 10.45 8.48
N GLY A 147 -3.42 10.51 8.04
CA GLY A 147 -2.57 11.70 8.15
C GLY A 147 -1.56 11.67 9.29
N ASP A 148 -1.36 10.52 9.91
CA ASP A 148 -0.39 10.34 10.99
C ASP A 148 1.04 10.64 10.51
N LYS A 149 1.90 11.10 11.43
CA LYS A 149 3.35 11.19 11.22
C LYS A 149 4.00 9.86 11.57
N LEU A 150 4.91 9.42 10.71
CA LEU A 150 5.62 8.15 10.88
C LEU A 150 7.12 8.37 11.05
N PHE A 151 7.72 7.59 11.95
CA PHE A 151 9.16 7.67 12.26
C PHE A 151 9.75 6.26 12.24
N LEU A 152 10.80 6.07 11.47
CA LEU A 152 11.55 4.83 11.39
C LEU A 152 12.66 4.81 12.44
N LYS A 153 12.78 3.73 13.20
CA LYS A 153 13.88 3.49 14.11
C LYS A 153 15.15 3.13 13.31
N ASN A 154 16.18 3.95 13.44
CA ASN A 154 17.45 3.73 12.74
C ASN A 154 18.40 2.79 13.52
N SER A 155 19.57 2.48 12.94
CA SER A 155 20.59 1.62 13.58
C SER A 155 21.16 2.19 14.88
N LYS A 156 21.05 3.52 15.10
CA LYS A 156 21.45 4.20 16.33
C LYS A 156 20.35 4.22 17.38
N GLN A 157 19.24 3.52 17.16
CA GLN A 157 18.05 3.49 18.01
C GLN A 157 17.27 4.82 18.06
N GLU A 158 17.52 5.76 17.13
CA GLU A 158 16.84 7.04 17.01
C GLU A 158 15.64 6.92 16.06
N PHE A 159 14.57 7.68 16.34
CA PHE A 159 13.41 7.77 15.47
C PHE A 159 13.56 8.92 14.48
N VAL A 160 13.66 8.60 13.18
CA VAL A 160 13.80 9.56 12.10
C VAL A 160 12.51 9.61 11.28
N PRO A 161 12.03 10.82 10.92
CA PRO A 161 10.77 10.93 10.18
C PRO A 161 10.87 10.28 8.80
N ILE A 162 9.78 9.63 8.39
CA ILE A 162 9.61 9.05 7.05
C ILE A 162 8.31 9.54 6.44
N TYR A 163 8.27 9.61 5.10
CA TYR A 163 7.09 10.08 4.32
C TYR A 163 6.68 11.54 4.58
N ASP A 164 7.56 12.38 5.09
CA ASP A 164 7.34 13.83 5.14
C ASP A 164 7.27 14.42 3.73
N ASN A 165 7.95 13.80 2.78
CA ASN A 165 7.81 14.14 1.37
C ASN A 165 6.47 13.61 0.82
N PRO A 166 5.56 14.49 0.32
CA PRO A 166 4.27 14.07 -0.24
C PRO A 166 4.39 13.08 -1.40
N LYS A 167 5.50 13.12 -2.17
CA LYS A 167 5.73 12.20 -3.29
C LYS A 167 5.95 10.78 -2.79
N ASP A 168 6.75 10.59 -1.74
CA ASP A 168 7.04 9.28 -1.16
C ASP A 168 5.81 8.70 -0.46
N LYS A 169 5.06 9.55 0.26
CA LYS A 169 3.76 9.20 0.83
C LYS A 169 2.79 8.70 -0.25
N ALA A 170 2.63 9.47 -1.33
CA ALA A 170 1.76 9.10 -2.44
C ALA A 170 2.24 7.82 -3.16
N ALA A 171 3.57 7.64 -3.28
CA ALA A 171 4.16 6.44 -3.86
C ALA A 171 3.87 5.20 -3.00
N PHE A 172 4.01 5.29 -1.68
CA PHE A 172 3.65 4.23 -0.76
C PHE A 172 2.18 3.82 -0.90
N ILE A 173 1.27 4.79 -0.76
CA ILE A 173 -0.17 4.57 -0.88
C ILE A 173 -0.52 3.93 -2.23
N THR A 174 0.11 4.40 -3.33
CA THR A 174 -0.10 3.85 -4.66
C THR A 174 0.32 2.38 -4.73
N THR A 175 1.49 2.03 -4.19
CA THR A 175 2.01 0.66 -4.22
C THR A 175 1.12 -0.30 -3.43
N ILE A 176 0.66 0.10 -2.24
CA ILE A 176 -0.25 -0.73 -1.44
C ILE A 176 -1.60 -0.92 -2.15
N LYS A 177 -2.17 0.13 -2.74
CA LYS A 177 -3.39 0.01 -3.55
C LYS A 177 -3.23 -0.91 -4.76
N ASP A 178 -2.08 -0.83 -5.44
CA ASP A 178 -1.80 -1.70 -6.58
C ASP A 178 -1.63 -3.17 -6.16
N TYR A 179 -1.01 -3.41 -5.01
CA TYR A 179 -0.92 -4.74 -4.41
C TYR A 179 -2.32 -5.30 -4.08
N TYR A 180 -3.18 -4.53 -3.42
CA TYR A 180 -4.53 -4.97 -3.10
C TYR A 180 -5.37 -5.26 -4.34
N ARG A 181 -5.21 -4.48 -5.42
CA ARG A 181 -5.87 -4.76 -6.70
C ARG A 181 -5.34 -6.02 -7.37
N LEU A 182 -4.04 -6.30 -7.24
CA LEU A 182 -3.40 -7.49 -7.78
C LEU A 182 -3.89 -8.75 -7.07
N THR A 183 -4.14 -8.66 -5.75
CA THR A 183 -4.63 -9.77 -4.92
C THR A 183 -6.15 -9.75 -4.73
N GLU A 184 -6.88 -8.84 -5.37
CA GLU A 184 -8.34 -8.72 -5.30
C GLU A 184 -8.88 -8.60 -3.86
N VAL A 185 -8.13 -7.92 -3.00
CA VAL A 185 -8.53 -7.67 -1.61
C VAL A 185 -9.48 -6.47 -1.50
N TYR A 186 -9.66 -5.73 -2.59
CA TYR A 186 -10.67 -4.66 -2.71
C TYR A 186 -11.94 -5.20 -3.32
#